data_ed1117b5ebe36943c27aa4ae5ae602c7
#
_entry.id   ed1117b5ebe36943c27aa4ae5ae602c7
#
_cell.length_a   1.000
_cell.length_b   1.000
_cell.length_c   1.000
_cell.angle_alpha   90.00
_cell.angle_beta   90.00
_cell.angle_gamma   90.00
#
_symmetry.space_group_name_H-M   'P 1'
#
loop_
_entity.id
_entity.type
_entity.pdbx_description
1 polymer ?
#
loop_
_entity_poly.entity_id
_entity_poly.type
_entity_poly.pdbx_seq_one_letter_code
_entity_poly.pdbx_strand_id
1 'polypeptide(L)'
;MSGGHHFTNDIHYYRGKRNVVMRKKIYLDEDLLDAYISIVGLGFYKLYINGKEVTRGELNTDWTNYAKIIYYDTYNIKPFINQPKNEVIVELADGWFNPAPLKLFGKYNLRETLTIGEPQVIADIYMRFADREMIIGSDADWQYCEGAYTFNNIYLGERLDMKLFRGDNTTDLLMPDWKNVVLSNGPEGRLVSSFIPKINHTLSLGAEHIHVVDEETFIIDFGAIVTGFIDLSITASENQRVELLYSENVDENYELNTDSTLAGFVGKQVTEGVIIDGGIGAPARAEQKDAFECRSGKNHFINAFTCHSFRYVQLSGINIEQLNNVQALSVHTVLRENGGFYWALLMEWSPPISCATVGR
;
A
#
# COMPACT_ATOMS: atom_id res chain seq x y z
N MET A 1 -20.88 22.40 4.91
CA MET A 1 -20.45 23.13 3.70
C MET A 1 -19.25 22.37 3.18
N SER A 2 -19.36 21.78 2.00
CA SER A 2 -18.28 21.04 1.37
C SER A 2 -17.13 22.02 1.10
N GLY A 3 -15.99 21.82 1.75
CA GLY A 3 -14.77 22.54 1.44
C GLY A 3 -14.50 22.39 -0.06
N GLY A 4 -14.27 23.51 -0.74
CA GLY A 4 -14.04 23.54 -2.17
C GLY A 4 -12.90 22.60 -2.53
N HIS A 5 -13.19 21.61 -3.35
CA HIS A 5 -12.20 20.68 -3.87
C HIS A 5 -11.17 21.47 -4.66
N HIS A 6 -9.90 21.29 -4.34
CA HIS A 6 -8.80 21.92 -5.03
C HIS A 6 -8.52 21.19 -6.33
N PHE A 7 -9.35 21.43 -7.35
CA PHE A 7 -9.16 20.91 -8.73
C PHE A 7 -7.74 21.16 -9.28
N THR A 8 -7.02 22.14 -8.75
CA THR A 8 -5.63 22.41 -9.12
C THR A 8 -4.68 21.28 -8.74
N ASN A 9 -4.96 20.52 -7.66
CA ASN A 9 -4.13 19.38 -7.25
C ASN A 9 -4.42 18.16 -8.12
N ASP A 10 -5.63 18.00 -8.63
CA ASP A 10 -6.03 16.88 -9.48
C ASP A 10 -5.24 16.85 -10.79
N ILE A 11 -4.93 18.01 -11.36
CA ILE A 11 -4.11 18.14 -12.58
C ILE A 11 -2.71 17.57 -12.38
N HIS A 12 -2.18 17.63 -11.16
CA HIS A 12 -0.82 17.25 -10.84
C HIS A 12 -0.71 15.86 -10.23
N TYR A 13 -1.83 15.22 -9.86
CA TYR A 13 -1.83 13.92 -9.21
C TYR A 13 -0.97 12.88 -9.94
N TYR A 14 -1.17 12.76 -11.26
CA TYR A 14 -0.45 11.77 -12.08
C TYR A 14 0.98 12.16 -12.47
N ARG A 15 1.43 13.36 -12.12
CA ARG A 15 2.81 13.80 -12.42
C ARG A 15 3.86 13.16 -11.51
N GLY A 16 3.39 12.39 -10.55
CA GLY A 16 4.23 11.74 -9.55
C GLY A 16 4.63 12.71 -8.44
N LYS A 17 4.30 12.32 -7.22
CA LYS A 17 4.75 12.96 -6.00
C LYS A 17 5.30 11.85 -5.13
N ARG A 18 6.53 12.02 -4.65
CA ARG A 18 7.09 11.05 -3.73
C ARG A 18 6.25 10.98 -2.47
N ASN A 19 6.10 9.78 -1.94
CA ASN A 19 5.50 9.59 -0.63
C ASN A 19 6.32 10.29 0.45
N VAL A 20 5.76 10.42 1.64
CA VAL A 20 6.37 11.16 2.75
C VAL A 20 6.84 10.17 3.81
N VAL A 21 8.08 10.36 4.25
CA VAL A 21 8.63 9.67 5.43
C VAL A 21 8.80 10.70 6.54
N MET A 22 8.17 10.44 7.69
CA MET A 22 8.29 11.30 8.87
C MET A 22 9.10 10.60 9.95
N ARG A 23 9.82 11.39 10.77
CA ARG A 23 10.57 10.85 11.90
C ARG A 23 10.46 11.69 13.16
N LYS A 24 10.58 11.01 14.31
CA LYS A 24 10.85 11.59 15.62
C LYS A 24 12.03 10.87 16.25
N LYS A 25 12.99 11.63 16.77
CA LYS A 25 14.08 11.09 17.60
C LYS A 25 13.72 11.23 19.05
N ILE A 26 13.92 10.16 19.81
CA ILE A 26 13.62 10.07 21.24
C ILE A 26 14.91 9.70 21.96
N TYR A 27 15.28 10.50 22.94
CA TYR A 27 16.46 10.25 23.77
C TYR A 27 16.00 9.84 25.17
N LEU A 28 16.49 8.71 25.64
CA LEU A 28 16.16 8.16 26.96
C LEU A 28 17.45 7.93 27.73
N ASP A 29 17.45 8.34 28.97
CA ASP A 29 18.54 8.19 29.93
C ASP A 29 18.17 7.28 31.11
N GLU A 30 16.95 6.73 31.09
CA GLU A 30 16.37 5.91 32.14
C GLU A 30 15.73 4.64 31.57
N ASP A 31 15.58 3.64 32.45
CA ASP A 31 14.90 2.40 32.12
C ASP A 31 13.39 2.60 31.97
N LEU A 32 12.87 2.11 30.86
CA LEU A 32 11.48 2.21 30.47
C LEU A 32 10.69 1.00 30.97
N LEU A 33 9.61 1.22 31.73
CA LEU A 33 8.72 0.15 32.18
C LEU A 33 7.75 -0.29 31.10
N ASP A 34 7.07 0.70 30.46
CA ASP A 34 6.14 0.48 29.36
C ASP A 34 6.28 1.59 28.30
N ALA A 35 5.97 1.25 27.05
CA ALA A 35 5.85 2.21 25.97
C ALA A 35 4.82 1.77 24.95
N TYR A 36 3.96 2.71 24.55
CA TYR A 36 2.94 2.52 23.53
C TYR A 36 2.92 3.71 22.57
N ILE A 37 2.55 3.47 21.34
CA ILE A 37 2.22 4.51 20.38
C ILE A 37 0.78 4.32 19.91
N SER A 38 -0.03 5.38 20.02
CA SER A 38 -1.33 5.46 19.36
C SER A 38 -1.19 6.33 18.13
N ILE A 39 -1.58 5.82 16.94
CA ILE A 39 -1.27 6.46 15.67
C ILE A 39 -2.43 6.36 14.68
N VAL A 40 -2.61 7.44 13.92
CA VAL A 40 -3.37 7.48 12.67
C VAL A 40 -2.44 7.96 11.56
N GLY A 41 -2.36 7.22 10.46
CA GLY A 41 -1.84 7.73 9.19
C GLY A 41 -3.01 7.92 8.23
N LEU A 42 -3.42 9.14 7.97
CA LEU A 42 -4.42 9.43 6.95
C LEU A 42 -3.80 9.27 5.56
N GLY A 43 -4.33 8.35 4.82
CA GLY A 43 -3.74 7.64 3.70
C GLY A 43 -3.48 6.20 4.12
N PHE A 44 -2.35 5.64 3.74
CA PHE A 44 -1.80 4.42 4.34
C PHE A 44 -0.50 4.74 5.07
N TYR A 45 -0.14 3.93 6.07
CA TYR A 45 1.13 4.10 6.76
C TYR A 45 1.80 2.76 7.11
N LYS A 46 3.13 2.83 7.19
CA LYS A 46 3.97 1.84 7.87
C LYS A 46 4.75 2.52 8.99
N LEU A 47 4.82 1.85 10.15
CA LEU A 47 5.51 2.35 11.35
C LEU A 47 6.76 1.51 11.61
N TYR A 48 7.88 2.19 11.78
CA TYR A 48 9.16 1.55 12.12
C TYR A 48 9.74 2.20 13.38
N ILE A 49 10.38 1.39 14.22
CA ILE A 49 11.16 1.86 15.36
C ILE A 49 12.54 1.24 15.30
N ASN A 50 13.57 2.07 15.32
CA ASN A 50 14.96 1.63 15.21
C ASN A 50 15.18 0.68 14.00
N GLY A 51 14.55 0.99 12.86
CA GLY A 51 14.63 0.22 11.62
C GLY A 51 13.80 -1.07 11.59
N LYS A 52 13.05 -1.40 12.64
CA LYS A 52 12.18 -2.57 12.67
C LYS A 52 10.73 -2.17 12.46
N GLU A 53 10.03 -2.85 11.57
CA GLU A 53 8.61 -2.63 11.37
C GLU A 53 7.79 -3.04 12.59
N VAL A 54 6.89 -2.17 13.01
CA VAL A 54 5.99 -2.33 14.17
C VAL A 54 4.54 -2.52 13.73
N THR A 55 4.21 -2.03 12.53
CA THR A 55 2.87 -2.12 11.94
C THR A 55 2.40 -3.58 11.93
N ARG A 56 1.14 -3.80 12.30
CA ARG A 56 0.49 -5.11 12.21
C ARG A 56 -0.52 -5.08 11.10
N GLY A 57 -0.41 -6.03 10.18
CA GLY A 57 -1.26 -6.10 9.00
C GLY A 57 -0.90 -5.04 7.96
N GLU A 58 -1.57 -5.12 6.83
CA GLU A 58 -1.31 -4.32 5.65
C GLU A 58 -2.33 -3.20 5.48
N LEU A 59 -2.00 -2.19 4.67
CA LEU A 59 -2.90 -1.11 4.25
C LEU A 59 -3.58 -0.37 5.41
N ASN A 60 -2.84 -0.12 6.49
CA ASN A 60 -3.33 0.71 7.60
C ASN A 60 -3.30 2.20 7.19
N THR A 61 -4.25 3.04 7.52
CA THR A 61 -5.37 3.01 8.45
C THR A 61 -6.64 2.48 7.79
N ASP A 62 -7.52 1.87 8.59
CA ASP A 62 -8.84 1.40 8.12
C ASP A 62 -9.66 2.56 7.55
N TRP A 63 -10.30 2.33 6.39
CA TRP A 63 -11.10 3.34 5.71
C TRP A 63 -12.43 3.59 6.42
N THR A 64 -12.76 4.87 6.58
CA THR A 64 -14.02 5.35 7.15
C THR A 64 -14.48 6.63 6.47
N ASN A 65 -15.64 7.13 6.88
CA ASN A 65 -15.97 8.52 6.61
C ASN A 65 -15.20 9.41 7.59
N TYR A 66 -14.05 9.91 7.15
CA TYR A 66 -13.12 10.71 7.98
C TYR A 66 -13.71 12.00 8.54
N ALA A 67 -14.84 12.48 7.99
CA ALA A 67 -15.58 13.59 8.61
C ALA A 67 -16.39 13.17 9.85
N LYS A 68 -16.52 11.86 10.13
CA LYS A 68 -17.31 11.33 11.25
C LYS A 68 -16.48 10.54 12.24
N ILE A 69 -15.71 9.56 11.75
CA ILE A 69 -14.92 8.63 12.58
C ILE A 69 -13.58 8.42 11.89
N ILE A 70 -12.54 8.42 12.70
CA ILE A 70 -11.18 8.10 12.28
C ILE A 70 -10.64 7.04 13.24
N TYR A 71 -10.26 5.87 12.72
CA TYR A 71 -9.67 4.82 13.52
C TYR A 71 -8.19 5.09 13.78
N TYR A 72 -7.77 4.84 15.03
CA TYR A 72 -6.36 4.83 15.39
C TYR A 72 -5.94 3.43 15.86
N ASP A 73 -4.70 3.09 15.58
CA ASP A 73 -4.07 1.86 16.07
C ASP A 73 -3.20 2.16 17.29
N THR A 74 -3.07 1.17 18.19
CA THR A 74 -2.15 1.23 19.33
C THR A 74 -1.20 0.07 19.30
N TYR A 75 0.09 0.35 19.37
CA TYR A 75 1.17 -0.63 19.35
C TYR A 75 1.98 -0.57 20.64
N ASN A 76 2.30 -1.73 21.21
CA ASN A 76 3.32 -1.84 22.25
C ASN A 76 4.69 -1.70 21.58
N ILE A 77 5.37 -0.60 21.86
CA ILE A 77 6.67 -0.28 21.28
C ILE A 77 7.85 -0.52 22.22
N LYS A 78 7.61 -0.89 23.46
CA LYS A 78 8.67 -1.18 24.43
C LYS A 78 9.72 -2.19 23.92
N PRO A 79 9.34 -3.30 23.25
CA PRO A 79 10.32 -4.27 22.73
C PRO A 79 11.28 -3.70 21.67
N PHE A 80 10.93 -2.58 21.06
CA PHE A 80 11.70 -1.92 20.00
C PHE A 80 12.55 -0.75 20.51
N ILE A 81 12.27 -0.25 21.73
CA ILE A 81 13.00 0.82 22.38
C ILE A 81 14.02 0.20 23.34
N ASN A 82 15.28 0.16 22.94
CA ASN A 82 16.34 -0.53 23.68
C ASN A 82 17.67 0.21 23.69
N GLN A 83 17.67 1.47 23.29
CA GLN A 83 18.87 2.30 23.14
C GLN A 83 18.62 3.67 23.79
N PRO A 84 19.70 4.37 24.21
CA PRO A 84 19.56 5.76 24.66
C PRO A 84 18.99 6.70 23.59
N LYS A 85 19.25 6.38 22.30
CA LYS A 85 18.74 7.13 21.15
C LYS A 85 17.87 6.23 20.30
N ASN A 86 16.60 6.58 20.20
CA ASN A 86 15.62 5.85 19.43
C ASN A 86 15.06 6.71 18.31
N GLU A 87 14.67 6.09 17.21
CA GLU A 87 14.07 6.75 16.06
C GLU A 87 12.73 6.07 15.73
N VAL A 88 11.68 6.87 15.70
CA VAL A 88 10.35 6.49 15.21
C VAL A 88 10.22 7.00 13.81
N ILE A 89 9.90 6.13 12.87
CA ILE A 89 9.68 6.46 11.45
C ILE A 89 8.26 6.07 11.07
N VAL A 90 7.57 6.98 10.39
CA VAL A 90 6.26 6.74 9.78
C VAL A 90 6.39 7.02 8.29
N GLU A 91 6.23 5.99 7.50
CA GLU A 91 6.13 6.10 6.04
C GLU A 91 4.67 6.24 5.65
N LEU A 92 4.33 7.32 4.96
CA LEU A 92 2.97 7.66 4.55
C LEU A 92 2.78 7.48 3.04
N ALA A 93 1.60 7.04 2.65
CA ALA A 93 1.15 6.93 1.27
C ALA A 93 -0.25 7.53 1.08
N ASP A 94 -0.70 7.68 -0.16
CA ASP A 94 -1.95 8.36 -0.50
C ASP A 94 -3.20 7.64 0.04
N GLY A 95 -3.28 6.31 -0.10
CA GLY A 95 -4.37 5.47 0.39
C GLY A 95 -5.76 6.01 0.01
N TRP A 96 -6.69 5.89 0.96
CA TRP A 96 -8.07 6.39 0.79
C TRP A 96 -8.25 7.88 1.10
N PHE A 97 -7.25 8.53 1.69
CA PHE A 97 -7.32 9.94 2.02
C PHE A 97 -6.92 10.86 0.86
N ASN A 98 -6.07 10.35 -0.04
CA ASN A 98 -5.69 11.07 -1.26
C ASN A 98 -5.85 10.16 -2.51
N PRO A 99 -7.08 9.69 -2.81
CA PRO A 99 -7.31 8.79 -3.94
C PRO A 99 -7.07 9.51 -5.27
N ALA A 100 -6.70 8.75 -6.30
CA ALA A 100 -6.59 9.28 -7.65
C ALA A 100 -7.91 9.89 -8.15
N PRO A 101 -7.88 10.92 -9.00
CA PRO A 101 -9.05 11.50 -9.64
C PRO A 101 -9.61 10.54 -10.70
N LEU A 102 -10.25 9.45 -10.26
CA LEU A 102 -10.86 8.42 -11.07
C LEU A 102 -12.38 8.48 -10.99
N LYS A 103 -13.05 8.37 -12.14
CA LYS A 103 -14.50 8.14 -12.18
C LYS A 103 -14.78 6.63 -12.14
N LEU A 104 -15.10 6.12 -10.97
CA LEU A 104 -15.51 4.74 -10.81
C LEU A 104 -16.90 4.55 -11.46
N PHE A 105 -17.05 3.45 -12.23
CA PHE A 105 -18.30 3.10 -12.94
C PHE A 105 -18.83 4.23 -13.84
N GLY A 106 -17.93 5.11 -14.31
CA GLY A 106 -18.31 6.27 -15.14
C GLY A 106 -19.13 7.36 -14.46
N LYS A 107 -19.35 7.29 -13.14
CA LYS A 107 -20.25 8.17 -12.41
C LYS A 107 -19.63 8.88 -11.21
N TYR A 108 -18.80 8.19 -10.44
CA TYR A 108 -18.37 8.70 -9.14
C TYR A 108 -16.88 9.03 -9.15
N ASN A 109 -16.56 10.30 -8.94
CA ASN A 109 -15.20 10.71 -8.64
C ASN A 109 -15.00 10.65 -7.12
N LEU A 110 -14.05 9.85 -6.67
CA LEU A 110 -13.75 9.69 -5.24
C LEU A 110 -13.36 11.03 -4.59
N ARG A 111 -12.66 11.88 -5.32
CA ARG A 111 -12.21 13.18 -4.82
C ARG A 111 -13.36 14.20 -4.63
N GLU A 112 -14.50 13.97 -5.27
CA GLU A 112 -15.71 14.81 -5.12
C GLU A 112 -16.62 14.30 -4.00
N THR A 113 -16.52 13.03 -3.63
CA THR A 113 -17.47 12.37 -2.73
C THR A 113 -16.90 12.06 -1.36
N LEU A 114 -15.59 11.93 -1.23
CA LEU A 114 -14.91 11.60 0.02
C LEU A 114 -14.33 12.84 0.71
N THR A 115 -14.05 12.70 1.99
CA THR A 115 -13.19 13.63 2.72
C THR A 115 -11.76 13.32 2.36
N ILE A 116 -11.13 14.20 1.61
CA ILE A 116 -9.77 14.04 1.08
C ILE A 116 -8.81 15.11 1.59
N GLY A 117 -7.54 14.82 1.50
CA GLY A 117 -6.45 15.74 1.82
C GLY A 117 -5.08 15.13 1.49
N GLU A 118 -4.03 15.89 1.73
CA GLU A 118 -2.66 15.37 1.69
C GLU A 118 -2.44 14.39 2.85
N PRO A 119 -1.66 13.31 2.67
CA PRO A 119 -1.37 12.37 3.74
C PRO A 119 -0.83 13.04 5.00
N GLN A 120 -1.36 12.66 6.15
CA GLN A 120 -1.08 13.28 7.45
C GLN A 120 -0.90 12.20 8.52
N VAL A 121 -0.20 12.54 9.59
CA VAL A 121 -0.08 11.69 10.77
C VAL A 121 -0.46 12.44 12.02
N ILE A 122 -1.16 11.75 12.93
CA ILE A 122 -1.27 12.13 14.33
C ILE A 122 -0.84 10.94 15.17
N ALA A 123 0.03 11.16 16.14
CA ALA A 123 0.55 10.12 17.01
C ALA A 123 0.82 10.65 18.41
N ASP A 124 0.52 9.81 19.41
CA ASP A 124 0.90 10.00 20.80
C ASP A 124 1.75 8.81 21.25
N ILE A 125 2.96 9.08 21.70
CA ILE A 125 3.89 8.11 22.23
C ILE A 125 3.85 8.21 23.77
N TYR A 126 3.21 7.25 24.41
CA TYR A 126 3.17 7.12 25.87
C TYR A 126 4.35 6.30 26.34
N MET A 127 5.03 6.79 27.38
CA MET A 127 6.13 6.10 28.04
C MET A 127 5.97 6.18 29.56
N ARG A 128 6.18 5.07 30.25
CA ARG A 128 6.13 4.97 31.69
C ARG A 128 7.49 4.55 32.26
N PHE A 129 7.99 5.33 33.18
CA PHE A 129 9.19 5.11 33.97
C PHE A 129 8.83 4.69 35.40
N ALA A 130 9.81 4.52 36.25
CA ALA A 130 9.58 4.10 37.62
C ALA A 130 8.85 5.16 38.48
N ASP A 131 9.07 6.43 38.19
CA ASP A 131 8.59 7.58 38.99
C ASP A 131 7.73 8.57 38.20
N ARG A 132 7.63 8.43 36.87
CA ARG A 132 6.89 9.35 36.00
C ARG A 132 6.32 8.70 34.77
N GLU A 133 5.40 9.43 34.14
CA GLU A 133 4.89 9.14 32.81
C GLU A 133 5.22 10.31 31.87
N MET A 134 5.38 10.04 30.59
CA MET A 134 5.65 11.03 29.56
C MET A 134 4.83 10.71 28.31
N ILE A 135 4.30 11.76 27.67
CA ILE A 135 3.65 11.67 26.37
C ILE A 135 4.38 12.59 25.41
N ILE A 136 4.74 12.05 24.25
CA ILE A 136 5.31 12.81 23.12
C ILE A 136 4.30 12.74 21.97
N GLY A 137 3.68 13.87 21.65
CA GLY A 137 2.75 13.99 20.54
C GLY A 137 3.44 14.20 19.21
N SER A 138 2.65 14.15 18.13
CA SER A 138 3.05 14.63 16.81
C SER A 138 3.03 16.15 16.78
N ASP A 139 4.18 16.74 17.02
CA ASP A 139 4.43 18.18 17.14
C ASP A 139 5.36 18.71 16.03
N ALA A 140 5.69 20.00 16.08
CA ALA A 140 6.55 20.67 15.12
C ALA A 140 8.03 20.19 15.14
N ASP A 141 8.42 19.41 16.16
CA ASP A 141 9.78 18.85 16.25
C ASP A 141 9.95 17.55 15.43
N TRP A 142 8.88 17.03 14.85
CA TRP A 142 8.98 15.99 13.85
C TRP A 142 9.62 16.54 12.59
N GLN A 143 10.27 15.65 11.86
CA GLN A 143 10.89 15.97 10.58
C GLN A 143 10.32 15.07 9.50
N TYR A 144 10.37 15.53 8.25
CA TYR A 144 9.98 14.74 7.09
C TYR A 144 11.00 14.83 5.97
N CYS A 145 11.00 13.84 5.10
CA CYS A 145 11.65 13.84 3.80
C CYS A 145 10.78 13.13 2.77
N GLU A 146 11.15 13.24 1.50
CA GLU A 146 10.54 12.45 0.44
C GLU A 146 10.97 10.98 0.55
N GLY A 147 10.04 10.05 0.32
CA GLY A 147 10.27 8.62 0.36
C GLY A 147 10.66 8.01 -0.98
N ALA A 148 10.71 6.68 -1.00
CA ALA A 148 11.11 5.89 -2.16
C ALA A 148 10.00 5.73 -3.20
N TYR A 149 8.73 5.79 -2.80
CA TYR A 149 7.61 5.65 -3.71
C TYR A 149 7.38 6.94 -4.48
N THR A 150 7.58 6.89 -5.80
CA THR A 150 7.36 8.03 -6.71
C THR A 150 5.92 8.17 -7.16
N PHE A 151 5.11 7.14 -6.92
CA PHE A 151 3.67 7.10 -7.13
C PHE A 151 3.09 5.96 -6.30
N ASN A 152 1.90 6.12 -5.75
CA ASN A 152 1.14 5.06 -5.11
C ASN A 152 -0.36 5.35 -5.21
N ASN A 153 -1.15 4.34 -5.50
CA ASN A 153 -2.59 4.41 -5.54
C ASN A 153 -3.19 3.01 -5.45
N ILE A 154 -4.25 2.86 -4.66
CA ILE A 154 -4.90 1.56 -4.45
C ILE A 154 -5.45 0.92 -5.73
N TYR A 155 -5.80 1.70 -6.75
CA TYR A 155 -6.37 1.21 -7.99
C TYR A 155 -5.36 1.12 -9.15
N LEU A 156 -4.29 1.92 -9.10
CA LEU A 156 -3.37 2.09 -10.23
C LEU A 156 -1.99 1.47 -9.97
N GLY A 157 -1.78 0.99 -8.75
CA GLY A 157 -0.51 0.41 -8.36
C GLY A 157 0.47 1.41 -7.76
N GLU A 158 1.73 1.02 -7.71
CA GLU A 158 2.79 1.81 -7.09
C GLU A 158 4.07 1.85 -7.95
N ARG A 159 4.85 2.91 -7.77
CA ARG A 159 6.16 3.06 -8.44
C ARG A 159 7.22 3.35 -7.41
N LEU A 160 8.31 2.60 -7.45
CA LEU A 160 9.33 2.59 -6.42
C LEU A 160 10.71 2.87 -7.00
N ASP A 161 11.47 3.73 -6.35
CA ASP A 161 12.89 3.91 -6.59
C ASP A 161 13.67 3.04 -5.58
N MET A 162 14.17 1.90 -6.04
CA MET A 162 14.84 0.91 -5.20
C MET A 162 16.15 1.44 -4.58
N LYS A 163 16.72 2.50 -5.13
CA LYS A 163 17.92 3.14 -4.57
C LYS A 163 17.63 3.85 -3.24
N LEU A 164 16.38 4.26 -3.04
CA LEU A 164 15.90 4.93 -1.84
C LEU A 164 15.06 4.02 -0.93
N PHE A 165 14.79 2.79 -1.37
CA PHE A 165 13.94 1.86 -0.64
C PHE A 165 14.65 1.23 0.56
N ARG A 166 13.98 1.23 1.73
CA ARG A 166 14.54 0.81 3.02
C ARG A 166 14.21 -0.62 3.43
N GLY A 167 13.58 -1.42 2.59
CA GLY A 167 12.99 -2.72 2.92
C GLY A 167 13.90 -3.78 3.53
N ASP A 168 15.19 -3.51 3.69
CA ASP A 168 16.19 -4.46 4.19
C ASP A 168 16.92 -4.02 5.48
N ASN A 169 16.26 -3.25 6.35
CA ASN A 169 16.75 -2.86 7.68
C ASN A 169 17.94 -1.87 7.72
N THR A 170 18.27 -1.21 6.66
CA THR A 170 19.35 -0.22 6.68
C THR A 170 18.84 1.14 7.16
N THR A 171 19.22 1.52 8.37
CA THR A 171 18.93 2.84 8.96
C THR A 171 19.73 3.98 8.32
N ASP A 172 20.74 3.66 7.51
CA ASP A 172 21.71 4.60 6.95
C ASP A 172 21.40 5.02 5.51
N LEU A 173 20.13 5.30 5.22
CA LEU A 173 19.84 5.83 3.92
C LEU A 173 20.24 7.28 3.77
N LEU A 174 20.83 7.51 2.64
CA LEU A 174 21.07 8.78 1.97
C LEU A 174 19.78 9.58 1.72
N MET A 175 18.99 9.81 2.77
CA MET A 175 17.89 10.78 2.72
C MET A 175 18.44 12.11 3.23
N PRO A 176 18.96 12.96 2.36
CA PRO A 176 19.83 14.05 2.80
C PRO A 176 19.08 15.23 3.38
N ASP A 177 17.78 15.38 3.15
CA ASP A 177 17.07 16.63 3.40
C ASP A 177 15.86 16.45 4.34
N TRP A 178 16.15 16.22 5.63
CA TRP A 178 15.12 16.26 6.66
C TRP A 178 14.69 17.71 6.93
N LYS A 179 13.41 17.99 6.69
CA LYS A 179 12.76 19.28 6.90
C LYS A 179 11.82 19.17 8.10
N ASN A 180 11.54 20.28 8.76
CA ASN A 180 10.53 20.31 9.82
C ASN A 180 9.14 20.14 9.23
N VAL A 181 8.29 19.39 9.92
CA VAL A 181 6.89 19.21 9.53
C VAL A 181 6.11 20.53 9.68
N VAL A 182 5.00 20.61 8.96
CA VAL A 182 4.02 21.69 9.11
C VAL A 182 2.80 21.11 9.83
N LEU A 183 2.39 21.75 10.91
CA LEU A 183 1.17 21.37 11.61
C LEU A 183 -0.04 21.76 10.76
N SER A 184 -0.98 20.84 10.63
CA SER A 184 -2.21 21.05 9.89
C SER A 184 -3.41 20.58 10.69
N ASN A 185 -4.59 21.09 10.35
CA ASN A 185 -5.84 20.57 10.87
C ASN A 185 -6.22 19.33 10.05
N GLY A 186 -6.42 18.22 10.72
CA GLY A 186 -7.00 17.01 10.13
C GLY A 186 -8.51 17.15 9.88
N PRO A 187 -9.14 16.09 9.35
CA PRO A 187 -10.59 16.03 9.27
C PRO A 187 -11.23 16.03 10.68
N GLU A 188 -12.49 16.47 10.76
CA GLU A 188 -13.21 16.67 12.03
C GLU A 188 -13.75 15.38 12.68
N GLY A 189 -13.47 14.21 12.10
CA GLY A 189 -13.94 12.92 12.60
C GLY A 189 -13.41 12.61 14.01
N ARG A 190 -14.26 11.98 14.83
CA ARG A 190 -13.86 11.54 16.16
C ARG A 190 -12.86 10.39 16.07
N LEU A 191 -11.76 10.50 16.82
CA LEU A 191 -10.77 9.43 16.98
C LEU A 191 -11.39 8.27 17.79
N VAL A 192 -11.30 7.05 17.26
CA VAL A 192 -11.80 5.83 17.89
C VAL A 192 -10.74 4.74 17.74
N SER A 193 -10.51 3.96 18.77
CA SER A 193 -9.61 2.81 18.68
C SER A 193 -10.13 1.81 17.64
N SER A 194 -9.26 1.39 16.72
CA SER A 194 -9.62 0.38 15.72
C SER A 194 -9.94 -0.95 16.42
N PHE A 195 -11.07 -1.53 16.03
CA PHE A 195 -11.49 -2.89 16.40
C PHE A 195 -11.58 -3.81 15.17
N ILE A 196 -11.25 -3.29 14.01
CA ILE A 196 -11.30 -4.04 12.74
C ILE A 196 -10.15 -5.03 12.70
N PRO A 197 -10.40 -6.31 12.42
CA PRO A 197 -9.34 -7.28 12.22
C PRO A 197 -8.46 -6.87 11.04
N LYS A 198 -7.14 -6.99 11.22
CA LYS A 198 -6.17 -6.54 10.23
C LYS A 198 -6.13 -7.43 9.00
N ILE A 199 -5.78 -6.81 7.88
CA ILE A 199 -5.44 -7.51 6.64
C ILE A 199 -4.07 -8.16 6.85
N ASN A 200 -3.97 -9.45 6.56
CA ASN A 200 -2.70 -10.17 6.66
C ASN A 200 -2.49 -11.08 5.45
N HIS A 201 -1.26 -11.49 5.27
CA HIS A 201 -0.91 -12.53 4.30
C HIS A 201 -1.48 -13.86 4.78
N THR A 202 -2.20 -14.55 3.91
CA THR A 202 -2.90 -15.79 4.25
C THR A 202 -2.47 -16.99 3.45
N LEU A 203 -2.04 -16.79 2.21
CA LEU A 203 -1.57 -17.82 1.30
C LEU A 203 -0.49 -17.25 0.38
N SER A 204 0.53 -18.05 0.10
CA SER A 204 1.55 -17.77 -0.91
C SER A 204 1.42 -18.78 -2.04
N LEU A 205 1.35 -18.31 -3.28
CA LEU A 205 1.35 -19.14 -4.49
C LEU A 205 2.63 -18.86 -5.28
N GLY A 206 3.40 -19.90 -5.56
CA GLY A 206 4.51 -19.85 -6.52
C GLY A 206 4.00 -19.79 -7.95
N ALA A 207 4.87 -19.44 -8.90
CA ALA A 207 4.57 -19.54 -10.32
C ALA A 207 4.26 -20.99 -10.70
N GLU A 208 3.10 -21.24 -11.29
CA GLU A 208 2.74 -22.54 -11.86
C GLU A 208 3.32 -22.69 -13.26
N HIS A 209 3.22 -21.63 -14.07
CA HIS A 209 3.80 -21.55 -15.41
C HIS A 209 4.41 -20.16 -15.66
N ILE A 210 5.45 -20.13 -16.48
CA ILE A 210 6.05 -18.91 -17.02
C ILE A 210 6.05 -19.03 -18.54
N HIS A 211 5.34 -18.09 -19.18
CA HIS A 211 5.30 -17.97 -20.63
C HIS A 211 6.21 -16.83 -21.09
N VAL A 212 7.23 -17.16 -21.89
CA VAL A 212 8.17 -16.17 -22.43
C VAL A 212 7.55 -15.54 -23.68
N VAL A 213 7.33 -14.24 -23.63
CA VAL A 213 6.80 -13.44 -24.76
C VAL A 213 7.93 -13.01 -25.68
N ASP A 214 9.01 -12.45 -25.09
CA ASP A 214 10.23 -12.04 -25.77
C ASP A 214 11.43 -12.08 -24.81
N GLU A 215 12.57 -11.49 -25.20
CA GLU A 215 13.81 -11.52 -24.42
C GLU A 215 13.71 -10.84 -23.06
N GLU A 216 12.84 -9.82 -22.92
CA GLU A 216 12.69 -8.99 -21.72
C GLU A 216 11.26 -8.98 -21.16
N THR A 217 10.38 -9.85 -21.68
CA THR A 217 8.96 -9.89 -21.27
C THR A 217 8.49 -11.32 -21.12
N PHE A 218 7.85 -11.63 -20.00
CA PHE A 218 7.21 -12.91 -19.74
C PHE A 218 5.96 -12.77 -18.88
N ILE A 219 5.05 -13.73 -19.03
CA ILE A 219 3.80 -13.80 -18.26
C ILE A 219 3.91 -14.95 -17.27
N ILE A 220 3.64 -14.64 -16.02
CA ILE A 220 3.63 -15.58 -14.90
C ILE A 220 2.19 -15.94 -14.60
N ASP A 221 1.85 -17.24 -14.61
CA ASP A 221 0.58 -17.78 -14.17
C ASP A 221 0.74 -18.38 -12.77
N PHE A 222 -0.06 -17.93 -11.82
CA PHE A 222 -0.09 -18.44 -10.44
C PHE A 222 -1.15 -19.53 -10.22
N GLY A 223 -1.83 -19.99 -11.29
CA GLY A 223 -2.80 -21.07 -11.24
C GLY A 223 -4.16 -20.72 -10.67
N ALA A 224 -4.24 -19.69 -9.84
CA ALA A 224 -5.49 -19.22 -9.22
C ALA A 224 -5.54 -17.70 -9.12
N ILE A 225 -6.75 -17.14 -9.14
CA ILE A 225 -6.96 -15.72 -8.88
C ILE A 225 -6.75 -15.46 -7.39
N VAL A 226 -5.93 -14.46 -7.08
CA VAL A 226 -5.72 -13.93 -5.72
C VAL A 226 -6.05 -12.45 -5.67
N THR A 227 -6.47 -11.98 -4.52
CA THR A 227 -6.42 -10.56 -4.18
C THR A 227 -5.24 -10.39 -3.24
N GLY A 228 -4.27 -9.56 -3.64
CA GLY A 228 -3.04 -9.51 -2.85
C GLY A 228 -1.89 -8.73 -3.46
N PHE A 229 -0.71 -9.18 -3.12
CA PHE A 229 0.57 -8.58 -3.42
C PHE A 229 1.43 -9.52 -4.26
N ILE A 230 2.40 -8.92 -4.95
CA ILE A 230 3.52 -9.65 -5.53
C ILE A 230 4.71 -9.57 -4.58
N ASP A 231 5.40 -10.70 -4.38
CA ASP A 231 6.71 -10.78 -3.75
C ASP A 231 7.71 -11.22 -4.83
N LEU A 232 8.58 -10.30 -5.24
CA LEU A 232 9.48 -10.45 -6.38
C LEU A 232 10.92 -10.18 -5.98
N SER A 233 11.80 -11.14 -6.24
CA SER A 233 13.25 -10.98 -6.10
C SER A 233 13.93 -11.13 -7.45
N ILE A 234 14.77 -10.17 -7.80
CA ILE A 234 15.53 -10.14 -9.06
C ILE A 234 16.97 -9.70 -8.85
N THR A 235 17.81 -9.99 -9.82
CA THR A 235 19.15 -9.41 -9.93
C THR A 235 19.19 -8.49 -11.14
N ALA A 236 19.47 -7.23 -10.94
CA ALA A 236 19.34 -6.20 -11.97
C ALA A 236 20.56 -5.28 -12.07
N SER A 237 20.62 -4.52 -13.15
CA SER A 237 21.55 -3.40 -13.34
C SER A 237 21.00 -2.14 -12.67
N GLU A 238 21.87 -1.19 -12.38
CA GLU A 238 21.47 0.11 -11.87
C GLU A 238 20.59 0.85 -12.88
N ASN A 239 19.50 1.47 -12.40
CA ASN A 239 18.50 2.18 -13.19
C ASN A 239 17.72 1.28 -14.20
N GLN A 240 17.87 -0.04 -14.14
CA GLN A 240 17.00 -0.93 -14.92
C GLN A 240 15.57 -0.76 -14.43
N ARG A 241 14.64 -0.52 -15.36
CA ARG A 241 13.22 -0.33 -15.07
C ARG A 241 12.48 -1.64 -15.24
N VAL A 242 11.74 -2.04 -14.23
CA VAL A 242 10.90 -3.23 -14.23
C VAL A 242 9.45 -2.81 -14.09
N GLU A 243 8.57 -3.41 -14.89
CA GLU A 243 7.14 -3.13 -14.87
C GLU A 243 6.36 -4.44 -14.69
N LEU A 244 5.31 -4.38 -13.88
CA LEU A 244 4.37 -5.45 -13.63
C LEU A 244 2.97 -4.99 -14.05
N LEU A 245 2.33 -5.75 -14.92
CA LEU A 245 0.94 -5.54 -15.33
C LEU A 245 0.12 -6.75 -14.88
N TYR A 246 -0.99 -6.49 -14.20
CA TYR A 246 -1.79 -7.51 -13.55
C TYR A 246 -3.07 -7.81 -14.33
N SER A 247 -3.44 -9.08 -14.40
CA SER A 247 -4.69 -9.52 -15.00
C SER A 247 -5.24 -10.80 -14.37
N GLU A 248 -6.55 -10.96 -14.41
CA GLU A 248 -7.23 -12.21 -14.04
C GLU A 248 -7.28 -13.20 -15.20
N ASN A 249 -7.11 -12.74 -16.44
CA ASN A 249 -7.27 -13.54 -17.65
C ASN A 249 -6.19 -13.24 -18.70
N VAL A 250 -5.97 -14.24 -19.55
CA VAL A 250 -5.26 -14.11 -20.83
C VAL A 250 -6.22 -14.44 -21.97
N ASP A 251 -5.92 -13.95 -23.17
CA ASP A 251 -6.65 -14.29 -24.37
C ASP A 251 -6.18 -15.63 -25.00
N GLU A 252 -6.71 -15.98 -26.17
CA GLU A 252 -6.35 -17.18 -26.91
C GLU A 252 -4.89 -17.22 -27.42
N ASN A 253 -4.24 -16.07 -27.52
CA ASN A 253 -2.83 -15.92 -27.90
C ASN A 253 -1.90 -15.87 -26.68
N TYR A 254 -2.45 -16.05 -25.48
CA TYR A 254 -1.74 -15.90 -24.21
C TYR A 254 -1.26 -14.47 -23.94
N GLU A 255 -1.96 -13.45 -24.49
CA GLU A 255 -1.74 -12.05 -24.15
C GLU A 255 -2.63 -11.64 -22.97
N LEU A 256 -2.15 -10.72 -22.11
CA LEU A 256 -2.93 -10.26 -20.96
C LEU A 256 -4.21 -9.56 -21.40
N ASN A 257 -5.35 -10.03 -20.91
CA ASN A 257 -6.62 -9.32 -21.01
C ASN A 257 -6.88 -8.53 -19.71
N THR A 258 -6.61 -7.23 -19.74
CA THR A 258 -6.77 -6.36 -18.57
C THR A 258 -8.17 -5.80 -18.37
N ASP A 259 -9.16 -6.18 -19.17
CA ASP A 259 -10.52 -5.59 -19.10
C ASP A 259 -11.20 -5.86 -17.76
N SER A 260 -10.98 -7.02 -17.15
CA SER A 260 -11.54 -7.36 -15.82
C SER A 260 -10.85 -6.63 -14.65
N THR A 261 -9.63 -6.15 -14.84
CA THR A 261 -8.80 -5.51 -13.81
C THR A 261 -8.74 -3.99 -13.92
N LEU A 262 -9.48 -3.40 -14.85
CA LEU A 262 -9.55 -1.94 -14.97
C LEU A 262 -10.29 -1.35 -13.77
N ALA A 263 -9.64 -0.43 -13.07
CA ALA A 263 -10.24 0.33 -11.97
C ALA A 263 -11.34 1.31 -12.45
N GLY A 264 -11.41 1.56 -13.74
CA GLY A 264 -12.40 2.42 -14.38
C GLY A 264 -11.89 2.95 -15.69
N PHE A 265 -12.79 3.55 -16.45
CA PHE A 265 -12.41 4.30 -17.64
C PHE A 265 -12.01 5.70 -17.23
N VAL A 266 -10.81 6.10 -17.59
CA VAL A 266 -10.22 7.39 -17.24
C VAL A 266 -9.79 8.05 -18.54
N GLY A 267 -10.26 9.26 -18.81
CA GLY A 267 -10.09 9.92 -20.10
C GLY A 267 -11.35 9.88 -20.95
N LYS A 268 -11.25 10.38 -22.16
CA LYS A 268 -12.37 10.36 -23.10
C LYS A 268 -12.43 9.02 -23.81
N GLN A 269 -13.39 8.21 -23.46
CA GLN A 269 -13.70 6.98 -24.18
C GLN A 269 -15.10 7.06 -24.76
N VAL A 270 -15.23 6.75 -26.03
CA VAL A 270 -16.54 6.64 -26.68
C VAL A 270 -16.89 5.17 -26.76
N THR A 271 -17.85 4.75 -25.94
CA THR A 271 -18.46 3.42 -26.03
C THR A 271 -19.93 3.63 -26.33
N GLU A 272 -20.43 3.08 -27.44
CA GLU A 272 -21.83 3.19 -27.85
C GLU A 272 -22.38 4.65 -27.88
N GLY A 273 -21.53 5.62 -28.29
CA GLY A 273 -21.94 7.02 -28.35
C GLY A 273 -21.90 7.77 -27.00
N VAL A 274 -21.48 7.11 -25.92
CA VAL A 274 -21.32 7.75 -24.61
C VAL A 274 -19.88 8.16 -24.40
N ILE A 275 -19.64 9.45 -24.15
CA ILE A 275 -18.32 9.96 -23.78
C ILE A 275 -18.16 9.81 -22.26
N ILE A 276 -17.21 8.96 -21.84
CA ILE A 276 -16.82 8.83 -20.45
C ILE A 276 -15.55 9.68 -20.26
N ASP A 277 -15.66 10.73 -19.45
CA ASP A 277 -14.56 11.63 -19.14
C ASP A 277 -14.05 11.34 -17.72
N GLY A 278 -12.82 10.90 -17.60
CA GLY A 278 -12.17 10.60 -16.33
C GLY A 278 -11.70 11.82 -15.54
N GLY A 279 -11.76 12.99 -16.14
CA GLY A 279 -11.25 14.23 -15.59
C GLY A 279 -9.89 14.64 -16.17
N ILE A 280 -9.44 15.82 -15.78
CA ILE A 280 -8.20 16.42 -16.31
C ILE A 280 -6.98 15.62 -15.84
N GLY A 281 -6.12 15.22 -16.79
CA GLY A 281 -4.88 14.50 -16.51
C GLY A 281 -5.03 13.00 -16.24
N ALA A 282 -6.26 12.48 -16.26
CA ALA A 282 -6.51 11.06 -16.05
C ALA A 282 -5.98 10.21 -17.22
N PRO A 283 -5.42 8.99 -16.96
CA PRO A 283 -4.99 8.09 -18.01
C PRO A 283 -6.19 7.57 -18.83
N ALA A 284 -5.96 7.17 -20.08
CA ALA A 284 -7.03 6.62 -20.93
C ALA A 284 -7.61 5.31 -20.36
N ARG A 285 -6.78 4.50 -19.68
CA ARG A 285 -7.15 3.25 -19.02
C ARG A 285 -6.52 3.24 -17.63
N ALA A 286 -7.31 2.90 -16.62
CA ALA A 286 -6.86 2.76 -15.23
C ALA A 286 -6.42 1.31 -14.97
N GLU A 287 -5.29 0.93 -15.53
CA GLU A 287 -4.71 -0.40 -15.37
C GLU A 287 -4.00 -0.56 -14.02
N GLN A 288 -4.08 -1.75 -13.45
CA GLN A 288 -3.31 -2.12 -12.26
C GLN A 288 -1.88 -2.41 -12.70
N LYS A 289 -0.97 -1.51 -12.36
CA LYS A 289 0.42 -1.56 -12.86
C LYS A 289 1.39 -1.05 -11.81
N ASP A 290 2.36 -1.90 -11.46
CA ASP A 290 3.49 -1.49 -10.65
C ASP A 290 4.74 -1.28 -11.51
N ALA A 291 5.68 -0.50 -11.00
CA ALA A 291 6.98 -0.33 -11.61
C ALA A 291 8.03 0.01 -10.56
N PHE A 292 9.27 -0.39 -10.80
CA PHE A 292 10.38 0.05 -9.97
C PHE A 292 11.66 0.25 -10.78
N GLU A 293 12.48 1.19 -10.31
CA GLU A 293 13.81 1.43 -10.82
C GLU A 293 14.82 0.74 -9.91
N CYS A 294 15.59 -0.19 -10.49
CA CYS A 294 16.50 -1.04 -9.74
C CYS A 294 17.75 -0.31 -9.26
N ARG A 295 18.27 -0.76 -8.14
CA ARG A 295 19.68 -0.61 -7.79
C ARG A 295 20.51 -1.75 -8.39
N SER A 296 21.82 -1.57 -8.53
CA SER A 296 22.69 -2.64 -8.99
C SER A 296 22.68 -3.82 -8.01
N GLY A 297 22.61 -5.04 -8.54
CA GLY A 297 22.60 -6.28 -7.78
C GLY A 297 21.20 -6.76 -7.40
N LYS A 298 21.04 -7.33 -6.21
CA LYS A 298 19.79 -7.90 -5.73
C LYS A 298 18.77 -6.82 -5.38
N ASN A 299 17.57 -6.96 -5.93
CA ASN A 299 16.40 -6.16 -5.62
C ASN A 299 15.29 -7.07 -5.12
N HIS A 300 14.57 -6.63 -4.09
CA HIS A 300 13.39 -7.30 -3.56
C HIS A 300 12.25 -6.30 -3.53
N PHE A 301 11.19 -6.59 -4.26
CA PHE A 301 9.98 -5.80 -4.34
C PHE A 301 8.82 -6.58 -3.73
N ILE A 302 8.08 -5.93 -2.88
CA ILE A 302 6.79 -6.39 -2.36
C ILE A 302 5.86 -5.19 -2.27
N ASN A 303 4.59 -5.36 -2.68
CA ASN A 303 3.62 -4.28 -2.57
C ASN A 303 3.44 -3.83 -1.12
N ALA A 304 3.28 -2.53 -0.92
CA ALA A 304 3.14 -1.94 0.41
C ALA A 304 1.89 -1.05 0.55
N PHE A 305 1.51 -0.33 -0.51
CA PHE A 305 0.46 0.69 -0.46
C PHE A 305 -0.59 0.53 -1.57
N THR A 306 -0.60 -0.61 -2.21
CA THR A 306 -1.59 -1.02 -3.22
C THR A 306 -1.96 -2.48 -3.02
N CYS A 307 -3.02 -2.92 -3.69
CA CYS A 307 -3.47 -4.32 -3.67
C CYS A 307 -4.11 -4.62 -5.02
N HIS A 308 -3.78 -5.78 -5.58
CA HIS A 308 -4.24 -6.17 -6.91
C HIS A 308 -5.09 -7.45 -6.86
N SER A 309 -6.00 -7.61 -7.84
CA SER A 309 -6.67 -8.87 -8.12
C SER A 309 -6.09 -9.45 -9.40
N PHE A 310 -5.48 -10.63 -9.34
CA PHE A 310 -4.78 -11.20 -10.47
C PHE A 310 -4.61 -12.72 -10.36
N ARG A 311 -4.47 -13.36 -11.50
CA ARG A 311 -3.89 -14.69 -11.67
C ARG A 311 -2.61 -14.61 -12.48
N TYR A 312 -2.55 -13.67 -13.42
CA TYR A 312 -1.44 -13.47 -14.33
C TYR A 312 -0.74 -12.16 -14.07
N VAL A 313 0.58 -12.18 -14.15
CA VAL A 313 1.41 -10.98 -14.08
C VAL A 313 2.35 -10.98 -15.28
N GLN A 314 2.24 -9.97 -16.13
CA GLN A 314 3.25 -9.70 -17.12
C GLN A 314 4.38 -8.91 -16.48
N LEU A 315 5.58 -9.45 -16.53
CA LEU A 315 6.80 -8.84 -16.06
C LEU A 315 7.62 -8.39 -17.28
N SER A 316 8.01 -7.13 -17.31
CA SER A 316 8.75 -6.54 -18.43
C SER A 316 9.97 -5.76 -17.94
N GLY A 317 11.01 -5.69 -18.78
CA GLY A 317 12.26 -4.99 -18.51
C GLY A 317 13.34 -5.83 -17.84
N ILE A 318 13.15 -7.15 -17.74
CA ILE A 318 14.18 -8.12 -17.32
C ILE A 318 14.10 -9.37 -18.17
N ASN A 319 15.21 -10.08 -18.30
CA ASN A 319 15.22 -11.43 -18.87
C ASN A 319 14.97 -12.48 -17.77
N ILE A 320 14.64 -13.69 -18.18
CA ILE A 320 14.27 -14.78 -17.26
C ILE A 320 15.41 -15.18 -16.31
N GLU A 321 16.68 -15.00 -16.69
CA GLU A 321 17.84 -15.34 -15.88
C GLU A 321 18.02 -14.35 -14.70
N GLN A 322 17.46 -13.15 -14.81
CA GLN A 322 17.46 -12.14 -13.75
C GLN A 322 16.41 -12.41 -12.66
N LEU A 323 15.41 -13.25 -12.95
CA LEU A 323 14.37 -13.63 -12.00
C LEU A 323 14.94 -14.64 -10.98
N ASN A 324 14.96 -14.24 -9.71
CA ASN A 324 15.43 -15.12 -8.63
C ASN A 324 14.27 -15.84 -7.92
N ASN A 325 13.18 -15.13 -7.64
CA ASN A 325 11.98 -15.67 -7.01
C ASN A 325 10.77 -14.79 -7.32
N VAL A 326 9.59 -15.41 -7.43
CA VAL A 326 8.32 -14.69 -7.54
C VAL A 326 7.20 -15.48 -6.86
N GLN A 327 6.39 -14.80 -6.07
CA GLN A 327 5.22 -15.35 -5.40
C GLN A 327 4.06 -14.36 -5.44
N ALA A 328 2.84 -14.87 -5.57
CA ALA A 328 1.62 -14.12 -5.30
C ALA A 328 1.24 -14.35 -3.83
N LEU A 329 1.07 -13.26 -3.09
CA LEU A 329 0.68 -13.29 -1.68
C LEU A 329 -0.78 -12.89 -1.57
N SER A 330 -1.65 -13.84 -1.24
CA SER A 330 -3.05 -13.52 -0.95
C SER A 330 -3.16 -12.78 0.37
N VAL A 331 -3.90 -11.67 0.38
CA VAL A 331 -4.15 -10.87 1.58
C VAL A 331 -5.64 -10.66 1.78
N HIS A 332 -6.08 -10.82 3.01
CA HIS A 332 -7.45 -10.48 3.40
C HIS A 332 -7.56 -10.25 4.91
N THR A 333 -8.66 -9.66 5.32
CA THR A 333 -9.00 -9.52 6.74
C THR A 333 -9.12 -10.90 7.37
N VAL A 334 -8.31 -11.19 8.38
CA VAL A 334 -8.32 -12.48 9.08
C VAL A 334 -9.49 -12.51 10.06
N LEU A 335 -10.50 -13.30 9.73
CA LEU A 335 -11.66 -13.55 10.58
C LEU A 335 -11.48 -14.87 11.32
N ARG A 336 -12.06 -14.97 12.55
CA ARG A 336 -12.16 -16.24 13.25
C ARG A 336 -13.08 -17.17 12.48
N GLU A 337 -12.60 -18.36 12.16
CA GLU A 337 -13.47 -19.42 11.69
C GLU A 337 -14.35 -19.94 12.83
N ASN A 338 -15.64 -19.65 12.78
CA ASN A 338 -16.61 -20.06 13.81
C ASN A 338 -17.54 -21.20 13.34
N GLY A 339 -17.32 -21.76 12.14
CA GLY A 339 -18.09 -22.87 11.60
C GLY A 339 -17.62 -23.27 10.21
N GLY A 340 -18.02 -24.45 9.76
CA GLY A 340 -17.76 -24.99 8.44
C GLY A 340 -19.08 -25.33 7.74
N PHE A 341 -19.14 -25.08 6.43
CA PHE A 341 -20.23 -25.52 5.59
C PHE A 341 -19.71 -26.60 4.65
N TYR A 342 -20.24 -27.83 4.77
CA TYR A 342 -19.85 -28.94 3.90
C TYR A 342 -20.99 -29.22 2.92
N TRP A 343 -20.69 -29.12 1.63
CA TRP A 343 -21.58 -29.52 0.55
C TRP A 343 -21.15 -30.89 0.06
N ALA A 344 -22.00 -31.88 0.17
CA ALA A 344 -21.80 -33.17 -0.49
C ALA A 344 -22.73 -33.21 -1.71
N LEU A 345 -22.22 -32.98 -2.90
CA LEU A 345 -22.89 -33.33 -4.16
C LEU A 345 -22.35 -34.68 -4.59
N LEU A 346 -23.27 -35.63 -4.74
CA LEU A 346 -23.02 -36.93 -5.36
C LEU A 346 -22.81 -36.76 -6.89
N MET A 347 -21.76 -36.03 -7.28
CA MET A 347 -21.21 -36.03 -8.63
C MET A 347 -19.76 -35.61 -8.54
N GLU A 348 -18.90 -36.37 -9.20
CA GLU A 348 -17.46 -36.12 -9.38
C GLU A 348 -17.20 -34.68 -9.82
N TRP A 349 -16.78 -33.83 -8.91
CA TRP A 349 -16.26 -32.49 -9.23
C TRP A 349 -15.15 -32.09 -8.26
N SER A 350 -14.16 -31.42 -8.83
CA SER A 350 -12.90 -30.94 -8.25
C SER A 350 -12.99 -30.25 -6.88
N PRO A 351 -11.87 -30.05 -6.17
CA PRO A 351 -11.84 -29.75 -4.75
C PRO A 351 -12.58 -28.45 -4.39
N PRO A 352 -13.11 -28.37 -3.15
CA PRO A 352 -14.03 -27.31 -2.75
C PRO A 352 -13.36 -25.95 -2.66
N ILE A 353 -13.99 -24.96 -3.26
CA ILE A 353 -13.74 -23.55 -2.97
C ILE A 353 -14.17 -23.32 -1.52
N SER A 354 -13.22 -22.95 -0.65
CA SER A 354 -13.54 -22.56 0.72
C SER A 354 -14.23 -21.20 0.73
N CYS A 355 -15.53 -21.19 0.91
CA CYS A 355 -16.26 -19.94 1.19
C CYS A 355 -16.20 -19.62 2.68
N ALA A 356 -15.77 -18.42 3.03
CA ALA A 356 -15.89 -17.89 4.37
C ALA A 356 -17.37 -17.71 4.73
N THR A 357 -17.83 -18.32 5.82
CA THR A 357 -19.20 -18.16 6.33
C THR A 357 -19.23 -17.08 7.39
N VAL A 358 -20.15 -16.15 7.24
CA VAL A 358 -20.50 -15.20 8.29
C VAL A 358 -21.42 -15.95 9.27
N GLY A 359 -20.90 -16.27 10.48
CA GLY A 359 -21.71 -16.78 11.58
C GLY A 359 -22.60 -15.68 12.18
N ARG A 360 -23.80 -16.05 12.58
CA ARG A 360 -24.75 -15.19 13.33
C ARG A 360 -24.27 -14.91 14.73
#